data_9dfdf05874ec352650cb591415986973
#
_entry.id   9dfdf05874ec352650cb591415986973
#
_cell.length_a   1.000
_cell.length_b   1.000
_cell.length_c   1.000
_cell.angle_alpha   90.00
_cell.angle_beta   90.00
_cell.angle_gamma   90.00
#
_symmetry.space_group_name_H-M   'P 1'
#
loop_
_entity.id
_entity.type
_entity.pdbx_description
1 polymer ?
#
loop_
_entity_poly.entity_id
_entity_poly.type
_entity_poly.pdbx_seq_one_letter_code
_entity_poly.pdbx_strand_id
1 'polypeptide(L)'
;YLSTRHLSVAEAQAFHLGVVVDPLPGHEPFTGRLAIPYVTPSGVVDIRFRAMNGEDPKYMGMAGAKTSMFNTQAVFAATKYICVTEGEFDCVALSVKTGHPTVGIPGANNWKSHYSRILDDFDVVVILTDGDTAGTEFGKKITRELPNANVIPMPEGDDVNSVIIKLGKDWIDERIRDCVAS
;
A
#
# COMPACT_ATOMS: atom_id res chain seq x y z
N TYR A 1 -10.89 -9.10 -10.77
CA TYR A 1 -9.72 -8.24 -10.51
C TYR A 1 -8.92 -8.73 -9.29
N LEU A 2 -9.54 -8.92 -8.11
CA LEU A 2 -8.81 -9.38 -6.92
C LEU A 2 -8.16 -10.75 -7.12
N SER A 3 -8.79 -11.65 -7.87
CA SER A 3 -8.20 -12.95 -8.20
C SER A 3 -6.93 -12.84 -9.05
N THR A 4 -6.82 -11.84 -9.94
CA THR A 4 -5.59 -11.59 -10.70
C THR A 4 -4.46 -11.01 -9.84
N ARG A 5 -4.80 -10.52 -8.64
CA ARG A 5 -3.87 -10.09 -7.60
C ARG A 5 -3.63 -11.17 -6.54
N HIS A 6 -4.13 -12.39 -6.77
CA HIS A 6 -4.07 -13.51 -5.83
C HIS A 6 -4.58 -13.17 -4.42
N LEU A 7 -5.56 -12.25 -4.36
CA LEU A 7 -6.25 -11.90 -3.12
C LEU A 7 -7.58 -12.66 -3.04
N SER A 8 -7.78 -13.39 -1.96
CA SER A 8 -9.02 -14.08 -1.64
C SER A 8 -10.10 -13.10 -1.18
N VAL A 9 -11.35 -13.58 -1.14
CA VAL A 9 -12.47 -12.80 -0.59
C VAL A 9 -12.24 -12.42 0.88
N ALA A 10 -11.72 -13.34 1.69
CA ALA A 10 -11.44 -13.08 3.11
C ALA A 10 -10.38 -11.98 3.29
N GLU A 11 -9.32 -12.00 2.46
CA GLU A 11 -8.26 -10.97 2.49
C GLU A 11 -8.80 -9.61 2.02
N ALA A 12 -9.67 -9.60 1.00
CA ALA A 12 -10.34 -8.38 0.57
C ALA A 12 -11.27 -7.82 1.65
N GLN A 13 -12.01 -8.68 2.35
CA GLN A 13 -12.88 -8.29 3.45
C GLN A 13 -12.10 -7.73 4.64
N ALA A 14 -10.92 -8.27 4.94
CA ALA A 14 -10.05 -7.75 6.02
C ALA A 14 -9.66 -6.29 5.79
N PHE A 15 -9.59 -5.85 4.54
CA PHE A 15 -9.31 -4.46 4.14
C PHE A 15 -10.57 -3.69 3.70
N HIS A 16 -11.77 -4.26 3.91
CA HIS A 16 -13.06 -3.67 3.53
C HIS A 16 -13.16 -3.34 2.04
N LEU A 17 -12.41 -4.04 1.18
CA LEU A 17 -12.49 -3.86 -0.27
C LEU A 17 -13.82 -4.37 -0.80
N GLY A 18 -14.47 -3.60 -1.65
CA GLY A 18 -15.78 -3.98 -2.20
C GLY A 18 -16.05 -3.33 -3.56
N VAL A 19 -17.00 -3.88 -4.31
CA VAL A 19 -17.43 -3.31 -5.59
C VAL A 19 -18.66 -2.42 -5.34
N VAL A 20 -18.66 -1.23 -5.94
CA VAL A 20 -19.80 -0.32 -5.89
C VAL A 20 -20.91 -0.86 -6.82
N VAL A 21 -21.98 -1.41 -6.24
CA VAL A 21 -23.12 -1.95 -6.99
C VAL A 21 -24.37 -1.07 -6.89
N ASP A 22 -24.55 -0.41 -5.75
CA ASP A 22 -25.67 0.48 -5.46
C ASP A 22 -25.13 1.79 -4.86
N PRO A 23 -24.73 2.75 -5.71
CA PRO A 23 -24.13 3.99 -5.26
C PRO A 23 -25.16 4.92 -4.60
N LEU A 24 -24.72 5.68 -3.60
CA LEU A 24 -25.51 6.78 -3.07
C LEU A 24 -25.71 7.86 -4.15
N PRO A 25 -26.80 8.68 -4.05
CA PRO A 25 -27.01 9.79 -4.97
C PRO A 25 -25.77 10.71 -5.07
N GLY A 26 -25.34 10.98 -6.31
CA GLY A 26 -24.12 11.73 -6.61
C GLY A 26 -22.83 10.89 -6.68
N HIS A 27 -22.93 9.59 -6.38
CA HIS A 27 -21.78 8.67 -6.45
C HIS A 27 -21.88 7.68 -7.64
N GLU A 28 -22.82 7.88 -8.55
CA GLU A 28 -23.05 7.06 -9.74
C GLU A 28 -21.78 6.85 -10.60
N PRO A 29 -20.84 7.84 -10.72
CA PRO A 29 -19.60 7.65 -11.48
C PRO A 29 -18.69 6.55 -10.93
N PHE A 30 -18.89 6.10 -9.71
CA PHE A 30 -18.09 5.03 -9.09
C PHE A 30 -18.69 3.63 -9.30
N THR A 31 -19.88 3.53 -9.90
CA THR A 31 -20.52 2.22 -10.14
C THR A 31 -19.59 1.27 -10.91
N GLY A 32 -19.53 0.02 -10.46
CA GLY A 32 -18.67 -1.01 -11.04
C GLY A 32 -17.19 -0.93 -10.65
N ARG A 33 -16.76 0.13 -9.97
CA ARG A 33 -15.38 0.26 -9.50
C ARG A 33 -15.15 -0.46 -8.18
N LEU A 34 -13.92 -0.87 -7.95
CA LEU A 34 -13.49 -1.40 -6.66
C LEU A 34 -13.25 -0.24 -5.69
N ALA A 35 -14.02 -0.21 -4.62
CA ALA A 35 -13.85 0.72 -3.52
C ALA A 35 -12.72 0.25 -2.59
N ILE A 36 -11.81 1.17 -2.27
CA ILE A 36 -10.65 0.97 -1.40
C ILE A 36 -10.78 1.99 -0.26
N PRO A 37 -11.36 1.63 0.89
CA PRO A 37 -11.55 2.55 2.00
C PRO A 37 -10.23 2.75 2.76
N TYR A 38 -9.99 3.99 3.17
CA TYR A 38 -8.91 4.38 4.06
C TYR A 38 -9.48 4.46 5.47
N VAL A 39 -9.12 3.47 6.26
CA VAL A 39 -9.68 3.27 7.61
C VAL A 39 -8.68 3.74 8.65
N THR A 40 -9.17 4.48 9.63
CA THR A 40 -8.45 4.89 10.84
C THR A 40 -9.21 4.39 12.07
N PRO A 41 -8.66 4.49 13.28
CA PRO A 41 -9.42 4.20 14.50
C PRO A 41 -10.72 5.01 14.65
N SER A 42 -10.83 6.16 13.97
CA SER A 42 -12.04 7.00 13.96
C SER A 42 -13.06 6.63 12.87
N GLY A 43 -12.76 5.62 12.05
CA GLY A 43 -13.59 5.16 10.95
C GLY A 43 -12.98 5.40 9.58
N VAL A 44 -13.82 5.33 8.54
CA VAL A 44 -13.41 5.58 7.14
C VAL A 44 -13.23 7.09 6.94
N VAL A 45 -12.04 7.50 6.50
CA VAL A 45 -11.68 8.91 6.28
C VAL A 45 -11.60 9.30 4.81
N ASP A 46 -11.42 8.32 3.93
CA ASP A 46 -11.43 8.49 2.47
C ASP A 46 -11.77 7.17 1.78
N ILE A 47 -12.18 7.23 0.52
CA ILE A 47 -12.37 6.06 -0.34
C ILE A 47 -11.79 6.38 -1.72
N ARG A 48 -10.88 5.53 -2.19
CA ARG A 48 -10.46 5.53 -3.59
C ARG A 48 -11.21 4.46 -4.36
N PHE A 49 -11.45 4.73 -5.63
CA PHE A 49 -12.19 3.85 -6.53
C PHE A 49 -11.32 3.47 -7.71
N ARG A 50 -11.05 2.17 -7.86
CA ARG A 50 -10.23 1.65 -8.94
C ARG A 50 -11.07 1.05 -10.05
N ALA A 51 -10.76 1.40 -11.29
CA ALA A 51 -11.30 0.72 -12.46
C ALA A 51 -10.82 -0.74 -12.51
N MET A 52 -11.72 -1.68 -12.76
CA MET A 52 -11.40 -3.11 -12.82
C MET A 52 -11.21 -3.62 -14.25
N ASN A 53 -11.75 -2.89 -15.23
CA ASN A 53 -11.85 -3.32 -16.64
C ASN A 53 -10.97 -2.48 -17.58
N GLY A 54 -9.94 -1.81 -17.06
CA GLY A 54 -9.04 -0.96 -17.87
C GLY A 54 -9.62 0.40 -18.26
N GLU A 55 -10.72 0.81 -17.63
CA GLU A 55 -11.34 2.13 -17.85
C GLU A 55 -10.45 3.26 -17.32
N ASP A 56 -10.43 4.39 -18.03
CA ASP A 56 -9.83 5.62 -17.55
C ASP A 56 -10.87 6.54 -16.89
N PRO A 57 -10.48 7.27 -15.84
CA PRO A 57 -9.19 7.19 -15.14
C PRO A 57 -9.08 5.89 -14.32
N LYS A 58 -7.87 5.32 -14.27
CA LYS A 58 -7.54 4.10 -13.51
C LYS A 58 -7.97 4.20 -12.04
N TYR A 59 -7.81 5.37 -11.44
CA TYR A 59 -8.27 5.68 -10.09
C TYR A 59 -9.11 6.95 -10.05
N MET A 60 -10.14 6.93 -9.21
CA MET A 60 -10.94 8.09 -8.85
C MET A 60 -10.93 8.24 -7.32
N GLY A 61 -11.16 9.45 -6.84
CA GLY A 61 -11.35 9.76 -5.43
C GLY A 61 -12.60 10.59 -5.21
N MET A 62 -12.99 10.76 -3.96
CA MET A 62 -14.05 11.69 -3.59
C MET A 62 -13.63 13.12 -3.93
N ALA A 63 -14.59 13.98 -4.29
CA ALA A 63 -14.33 15.37 -4.60
C ALA A 63 -13.64 16.07 -3.42
N GLY A 64 -12.49 16.70 -3.69
CA GLY A 64 -11.70 17.40 -2.66
C GLY A 64 -10.84 16.50 -1.77
N ALA A 65 -10.94 15.18 -1.90
CA ALA A 65 -10.08 14.25 -1.16
C ALA A 65 -8.60 14.41 -1.56
N LYS A 66 -7.73 14.31 -0.55
CA LYS A 66 -6.27 14.30 -0.76
C LYS A 66 -5.76 12.91 -0.45
N THR A 67 -5.02 12.33 -1.38
CA THR A 67 -4.37 11.03 -1.17
C THR A 67 -3.62 11.01 0.15
N SER A 68 -3.90 9.99 0.96
CA SER A 68 -3.35 9.80 2.31
C SER A 68 -2.56 8.49 2.36
N MET A 69 -1.88 8.24 3.47
CA MET A 69 -1.27 6.94 3.78
C MET A 69 -2.39 5.90 3.96
N PHE A 70 -2.26 4.78 3.27
CA PHE A 70 -3.18 3.65 3.37
C PHE A 70 -2.78 2.72 4.52
N ASN A 71 -3.77 2.07 5.13
CA ASN A 71 -3.60 1.12 6.24
C ASN A 71 -2.87 1.71 7.47
N THR A 72 -3.22 2.93 7.85
CA THR A 72 -2.61 3.60 9.02
C THR A 72 -2.77 2.83 10.33
N GLN A 73 -3.69 1.86 10.40
CA GLN A 73 -3.85 0.99 11.58
C GLN A 73 -2.57 0.16 11.85
N ALA A 74 -1.79 -0.15 10.81
CA ALA A 74 -0.52 -0.85 10.97
C ALA A 74 0.48 -0.07 11.83
N VAL A 75 0.45 1.26 11.80
CA VAL A 75 1.31 2.12 12.64
C VAL A 75 1.06 1.90 14.13
N PHE A 76 -0.19 1.67 14.52
CA PHE A 76 -0.56 1.42 15.92
C PHE A 76 -0.29 -0.03 16.36
N ALA A 77 -0.26 -0.97 15.42
CA ALA A 77 0.00 -2.38 15.69
C ALA A 77 1.50 -2.72 15.66
N ALA A 78 2.29 -1.97 14.92
CA ALA A 78 3.73 -2.18 14.79
C ALA A 78 4.47 -1.77 16.09
N THR A 79 5.55 -2.48 16.43
CA THR A 79 6.31 -2.22 17.66
C THR A 79 7.76 -1.81 17.40
N LYS A 80 8.45 -2.48 16.48
CA LYS A 80 9.87 -2.25 16.20
C LYS A 80 10.13 -1.73 14.80
N TYR A 81 9.41 -2.25 13.83
CA TYR A 81 9.59 -1.89 12.43
C TYR A 81 8.24 -1.79 11.72
N ILE A 82 8.25 -1.12 10.59
CA ILE A 82 7.10 -1.01 9.70
C ILE A 82 7.57 -1.07 8.25
N CYS A 83 6.75 -1.68 7.39
CA CYS A 83 6.97 -1.72 5.96
C CYS A 83 6.18 -0.62 5.25
N VAL A 84 6.74 -0.08 4.17
CA VAL A 84 6.10 0.92 3.30
C VAL A 84 6.13 0.41 1.86
N THR A 85 5.00 0.46 1.17
CA THR A 85 4.85 0.10 -0.25
C THR A 85 4.33 1.28 -1.07
N GLU A 86 4.46 1.22 -2.40
CA GLU A 86 4.02 2.29 -3.31
C GLU A 86 2.52 2.24 -3.66
N GLY A 87 1.82 1.16 -3.32
CA GLY A 87 0.43 0.99 -3.68
C GLY A 87 -0.42 0.32 -2.62
N GLU A 88 -1.75 0.50 -2.72
CA GLU A 88 -2.69 -0.13 -1.79
C GLU A 88 -2.66 -1.66 -1.91
N PHE A 89 -2.57 -2.19 -3.13
CA PHE A 89 -2.61 -3.65 -3.36
C PHE A 89 -1.33 -4.33 -2.92
N ASP A 90 -0.19 -3.66 -3.05
CA ASP A 90 1.09 -4.14 -2.53
C ASP A 90 1.08 -4.18 -1.00
N CYS A 91 0.51 -3.12 -0.38
CA CYS A 91 0.29 -3.08 1.05
C CYS A 91 -0.63 -4.21 1.53
N VAL A 92 -1.78 -4.43 0.86
CA VAL A 92 -2.68 -5.53 1.20
C VAL A 92 -1.97 -6.87 1.04
N ALA A 93 -1.32 -7.11 -0.12
CA ALA A 93 -0.64 -8.38 -0.40
C ALA A 93 0.45 -8.68 0.64
N LEU A 94 1.31 -7.72 0.94
CA LEU A 94 2.37 -7.88 1.93
C LEU A 94 1.77 -8.16 3.32
N SER A 95 0.81 -7.35 3.77
CA SER A 95 0.19 -7.52 5.08
C SER A 95 -0.46 -8.89 5.25
N VAL A 96 -1.26 -9.35 4.27
CA VAL A 96 -2.04 -10.59 4.43
C VAL A 96 -1.23 -11.86 4.16
N LYS A 97 -0.22 -11.80 3.27
CA LYS A 97 0.57 -12.98 2.91
C LYS A 97 1.73 -13.22 3.88
N THR A 98 2.26 -12.18 4.48
CA THR A 98 3.47 -12.28 5.32
C THR A 98 3.22 -11.91 6.78
N GLY A 99 2.18 -11.13 7.06
CA GLY A 99 1.89 -10.62 8.41
C GLY A 99 2.76 -9.43 8.82
N HIS A 100 3.61 -8.90 7.95
CA HIS A 100 4.40 -7.71 8.27
C HIS A 100 3.49 -6.47 8.40
N PRO A 101 3.70 -5.62 9.44
CA PRO A 101 2.99 -4.36 9.57
C PRO A 101 3.36 -3.45 8.39
N THR A 102 2.38 -3.13 7.56
CA THR A 102 2.62 -2.44 6.28
C THR A 102 1.67 -1.27 6.08
N VAL A 103 2.20 -0.15 5.65
CA VAL A 103 1.43 1.01 5.14
C VAL A 103 1.69 1.20 3.65
N GLY A 104 0.71 1.76 2.93
CA GLY A 104 0.85 2.08 1.51
C GLY A 104 0.88 3.59 1.27
N ILE A 105 1.75 4.04 0.36
CA ILE A 105 1.80 5.42 -0.13
C ILE A 105 1.35 5.40 -1.60
N PRO A 106 0.07 5.63 -1.90
CA PRO A 106 -0.45 5.41 -3.25
C PRO A 106 0.11 6.38 -4.29
N GLY A 107 1.13 5.93 -5.00
CA GLY A 107 1.90 6.67 -5.99
C GLY A 107 3.13 7.37 -5.39
N ALA A 108 4.27 7.18 -6.01
CA ALA A 108 5.59 7.65 -5.57
C ALA A 108 5.65 9.16 -5.27
N ASN A 109 4.81 9.97 -5.96
CA ASN A 109 4.75 11.42 -5.76
C ASN A 109 3.92 11.85 -4.54
N ASN A 110 3.21 10.93 -3.89
CA ASN A 110 2.32 11.24 -2.76
C ASN A 110 2.98 11.13 -1.39
N TRP A 111 4.29 10.88 -1.34
CA TRP A 111 5.04 11.02 -0.09
C TRP A 111 4.96 12.46 0.44
N LYS A 112 4.60 12.60 1.71
CA LYS A 112 4.50 13.90 2.40
C LYS A 112 5.46 13.91 3.57
N SER A 113 6.19 15.01 3.77
CA SER A 113 7.21 15.12 4.82
C SER A 113 6.70 14.89 6.25
N HIS A 114 5.38 15.03 6.50
CA HIS A 114 4.84 14.68 7.81
C HIS A 114 4.76 13.17 8.05
N TYR A 115 4.87 12.33 7.01
CA TYR A 115 4.92 10.88 7.19
C TYR A 115 6.23 10.44 7.84
N SER A 116 7.35 11.14 7.57
CA SER A 116 8.60 10.86 8.26
C SER A 116 8.45 10.99 9.78
N ARG A 117 7.72 12.00 10.27
CA ARG A 117 7.49 12.15 11.72
C ARG A 117 6.67 11.01 12.34
N ILE A 118 5.80 10.38 11.55
CA ILE A 118 4.99 9.23 12.00
C ILE A 118 5.85 7.96 12.03
N LEU A 119 6.81 7.85 11.11
CA LEU A 119 7.60 6.64 10.91
C LEU A 119 8.97 6.68 11.60
N ASP A 120 9.42 7.85 12.06
CA ASP A 120 10.71 8.04 12.73
C ASP A 120 10.80 7.35 14.11
N ASP A 121 9.66 7.05 14.72
CA ASP A 121 9.59 6.36 16.02
C ASP A 121 9.88 4.85 15.94
N PHE A 122 9.96 4.27 14.73
CA PHE A 122 10.32 2.86 14.54
C PHE A 122 11.84 2.68 14.50
N ASP A 123 12.33 1.56 15.02
CA ASP A 123 13.76 1.21 14.94
C ASP A 123 14.21 1.09 13.47
N VAL A 124 13.33 0.49 12.63
CA VAL A 124 13.59 0.28 11.19
C VAL A 124 12.33 0.54 10.38
N VAL A 125 12.47 1.27 9.28
CA VAL A 125 11.42 1.43 8.26
C VAL A 125 11.88 0.74 6.98
N VAL A 126 11.16 -0.29 6.55
CA VAL A 126 11.50 -1.06 5.35
C VAL A 126 10.68 -0.55 4.17
N ILE A 127 11.34 0.06 3.20
CA ILE A 127 10.71 0.61 2.00
C ILE A 127 10.80 -0.41 0.88
N LEU A 128 9.67 -0.98 0.47
CA LEU A 128 9.59 -1.89 -0.67
C LEU A 128 9.17 -1.08 -1.90
N THR A 129 10.11 -0.93 -2.85
CA THR A 129 9.88 -0.10 -4.05
C THR A 129 9.63 -0.96 -5.27
N ASP A 130 8.78 -0.47 -6.17
CA ASP A 130 8.59 -1.10 -7.48
C ASP A 130 9.89 -1.16 -8.26
N GLY A 131 10.05 -2.17 -9.10
CA GLY A 131 11.25 -2.42 -9.91
C GLY A 131 11.33 -1.53 -11.14
N ASP A 132 11.13 -0.21 -10.96
CA ASP A 132 11.18 0.78 -12.04
C ASP A 132 11.89 2.08 -11.59
N THR A 133 11.96 3.04 -12.51
CA THR A 133 12.59 4.33 -12.23
C THR A 133 11.82 5.13 -11.17
N ALA A 134 10.49 5.06 -11.16
CA ALA A 134 9.67 5.78 -10.18
C ALA A 134 9.89 5.23 -8.78
N GLY A 135 9.95 3.89 -8.62
CA GLY A 135 10.26 3.24 -7.36
C GLY A 135 11.67 3.57 -6.86
N THR A 136 12.66 3.61 -7.76
CA THR A 136 14.01 4.04 -7.40
C THR A 136 14.03 5.47 -6.83
N GLU A 137 13.34 6.42 -7.46
CA GLU A 137 13.26 7.81 -6.99
C GLU A 137 12.44 7.93 -5.69
N PHE A 138 11.39 7.11 -5.55
CA PHE A 138 10.61 7.02 -4.31
C PHE A 138 11.49 6.58 -3.12
N GLY A 139 12.25 5.51 -3.27
CA GLY A 139 13.17 5.03 -2.24
C GLY A 139 14.22 6.09 -1.86
N LYS A 140 14.85 6.72 -2.85
CA LYS A 140 15.82 7.81 -2.63
C LYS A 140 15.21 9.02 -1.90
N LYS A 141 13.97 9.36 -2.22
CA LYS A 141 13.27 10.48 -1.57
C LYS A 141 13.04 10.19 -0.09
N ILE A 142 12.55 9.00 0.23
CA ILE A 142 12.24 8.62 1.60
C ILE A 142 13.50 8.52 2.45
N THR A 143 14.55 7.86 1.96
CA THR A 143 15.81 7.70 2.72
C THR A 143 16.53 9.01 3.02
N ARG A 144 16.28 10.08 2.25
CA ARG A 144 16.78 11.42 2.58
C ARG A 144 16.05 12.07 3.75
N GLU A 145 14.77 11.74 3.94
CA GLU A 145 13.92 12.33 4.99
C GLU A 145 13.82 11.44 6.23
N LEU A 146 14.19 10.16 6.13
CA LEU A 146 13.99 9.14 7.15
C LEU A 146 15.26 8.28 7.29
N PRO A 147 16.17 8.63 8.23
CA PRO A 147 17.50 7.99 8.37
C PRO A 147 17.43 6.49 8.73
N ASN A 148 16.36 6.05 9.40
CA ASN A 148 16.11 4.65 9.78
C ASN A 148 15.43 3.84 8.65
N ALA A 149 15.34 4.38 7.43
CA ALA A 149 14.74 3.70 6.28
C ALA A 149 15.76 2.87 5.51
N ASN A 150 15.41 1.60 5.25
CA ASN A 150 16.14 0.68 4.38
C ASN A 150 15.29 0.33 3.16
N VAL A 151 15.87 0.35 1.96
CA VAL A 151 15.16 0.09 0.72
C VAL A 151 15.39 -1.33 0.24
N ILE A 152 14.30 -2.02 -0.06
CA ILE A 152 14.29 -3.32 -0.76
C ILE A 152 13.65 -3.09 -2.13
N PRO A 153 14.44 -2.95 -3.20
CA PRO A 153 13.88 -2.81 -4.55
C PRO A 153 13.36 -4.16 -5.04
N MET A 154 12.19 -4.14 -5.68
CA MET A 154 11.68 -5.30 -6.40
C MET A 154 12.50 -5.53 -7.68
N PRO A 155 12.52 -6.77 -8.21
CA PRO A 155 13.11 -7.04 -9.52
C PRO A 155 12.53 -6.16 -10.62
N GLU A 156 13.32 -5.90 -11.67
CA GLU A 156 12.92 -5.03 -12.77
C GLU A 156 11.55 -5.40 -13.36
N GLY A 157 10.65 -4.44 -13.42
CA GLY A 157 9.29 -4.58 -13.93
C GLY A 157 8.29 -5.24 -12.97
N ASP A 158 8.69 -5.56 -11.75
CA ASP A 158 7.82 -6.16 -10.73
C ASP A 158 7.42 -5.15 -9.65
N ASP A 159 6.23 -5.37 -9.08
CA ASP A 159 5.74 -4.78 -7.84
C ASP A 159 5.77 -5.84 -6.71
N VAL A 160 5.51 -5.44 -5.47
CA VAL A 160 5.52 -6.34 -4.31
C VAL A 160 4.55 -7.50 -4.49
N ASN A 161 3.34 -7.22 -5.01
CA ASN A 161 2.34 -8.26 -5.24
C ASN A 161 2.81 -9.27 -6.29
N SER A 162 3.40 -8.82 -7.40
CA SER A 162 3.92 -9.70 -8.45
C SER A 162 5.07 -10.56 -7.97
N VAL A 163 5.95 -10.02 -7.12
CA VAL A 163 7.06 -10.79 -6.51
C VAL A 163 6.52 -11.89 -5.59
N ILE A 164 5.53 -11.60 -4.75
CA ILE A 164 4.88 -12.62 -3.92
C ILE A 164 4.31 -13.75 -4.78
N ILE A 165 3.70 -13.41 -5.91
CA ILE A 165 3.12 -14.38 -6.85
C ILE A 165 4.18 -15.21 -7.56
N LYS A 166 5.25 -14.59 -8.06
CA LYS A 166 6.27 -15.22 -8.90
C LYS A 166 7.33 -15.97 -8.10
N LEU A 167 7.80 -15.38 -7.01
CA LEU A 167 8.94 -15.86 -6.23
C LEU A 167 8.53 -16.45 -4.86
N GLY A 168 7.28 -16.23 -4.46
CA GLY A 168 6.79 -16.64 -3.16
C GLY A 168 7.04 -15.57 -2.07
N LYS A 169 6.27 -15.66 -0.99
CA LYS A 169 6.38 -14.72 0.13
C LYS A 169 7.74 -14.78 0.85
N ASP A 170 8.35 -15.96 0.90
CA ASP A 170 9.60 -16.19 1.64
C ASP A 170 10.74 -15.33 1.08
N TRP A 171 10.73 -15.04 -0.22
CA TRP A 171 11.70 -14.16 -0.87
C TRP A 171 11.70 -12.74 -0.26
N ILE A 172 10.52 -12.22 0.05
CA ILE A 172 10.36 -10.90 0.71
C ILE A 172 10.63 -11.01 2.21
N ASP A 173 10.10 -12.04 2.87
CA ASP A 173 10.25 -12.28 4.30
C ASP A 173 11.71 -12.32 4.74
N GLU A 174 12.57 -12.99 3.98
CA GLU A 174 14.02 -13.06 4.26
C GLU A 174 14.65 -11.67 4.24
N ARG A 175 14.38 -10.88 3.19
CA ARG A 175 14.95 -9.54 3.01
C ARG A 175 14.48 -8.55 4.07
N ILE A 176 13.20 -8.63 4.46
CA ILE A 176 12.68 -7.81 5.55
C ILE A 176 13.35 -8.19 6.87
N ARG A 177 13.48 -9.49 7.16
CA ARG A 177 14.17 -9.96 8.37
C ARG A 177 15.62 -9.51 8.43
N ASP A 178 16.34 -9.55 7.32
CA ASP A 178 17.73 -9.09 7.23
C ASP A 178 17.84 -7.59 7.52
N CYS A 179 16.92 -6.78 6.97
CA CYS A 179 16.86 -5.34 7.26
C CYS A 179 16.54 -5.03 8.72
N VAL A 180 15.68 -5.84 9.36
CA VAL A 180 15.25 -5.62 10.76
C VAL A 180 16.31 -6.13 11.76
N ALA A 181 17.18 -7.06 11.35
CA ALA A 181 18.24 -7.62 12.19
C ALA A 181 19.55 -6.81 12.15
N SER A 182 19.71 -5.92 11.15
CA SER A 182 20.91 -5.08 10.95
C SER A 182 20.88 -3.82 11.82
#